data_b08d559af503e6e9db8deda532d428c6
#
_entry.id   b08d559af503e6e9db8deda532d428c6
#
_cell.length_a   1.000
_cell.length_b   1.000
_cell.length_c   1.000
_cell.angle_alpha   90.00
_cell.angle_beta   90.00
_cell.angle_gamma   90.00
#
_symmetry.space_group_name_H-M   'P 1'
#
loop_
_entity.id
_entity.type
_entity.pdbx_description
1 polymer ?
#
loop_
_entity_poly.entity_id
_entity_poly.type
_entity_poly.pdbx_seq_one_letter_code
_entity_poly.pdbx_strand_id
1 'polypeptide(L)'
;ITVNGQAIDLTGAHSDGQSRRARGIAHVPEDRQREGLIMDYTAWENTAFGYHHDAKYQRGIFMDNAAIKADTVEKMERFDVRPPDPKLAAKNFSGGNQQKIVLAREIERNPDLLLIGQPTRGVDIGAIEFIHQQIVALRDQGKAILLVSVELEEILSLSDRIAVMFDGKMMGERLPSETDEKELGLMMAGMTKGEAA
;
A
#
# COMPACT_ATOMS: atom_id res chain seq x y z
N ILE A 1 -16.08 0.79 11.36
CA ILE A 1 -15.20 -0.17 10.66
C ILE A 1 -14.90 -1.29 11.63
N THR A 2 -14.96 -2.54 11.17
CA THR A 2 -14.57 -3.72 11.93
C THR A 2 -13.46 -4.47 11.20
N VAL A 3 -12.45 -4.93 11.94
CA VAL A 3 -11.40 -5.81 11.41
C VAL A 3 -11.35 -7.05 12.31
N ASN A 4 -11.39 -8.24 11.73
CA ASN A 4 -11.45 -9.51 12.45
C ASN A 4 -12.58 -9.56 13.51
N GLY A 5 -13.75 -8.99 13.19
CA GLY A 5 -14.91 -8.90 14.08
C GLY A 5 -14.82 -7.87 15.21
N GLN A 6 -13.68 -7.15 15.33
CA GLN A 6 -13.50 -6.11 16.35
C GLN A 6 -13.73 -4.73 15.75
N ALA A 7 -14.54 -3.92 16.42
CA ALA A 7 -14.76 -2.52 16.05
C ALA A 7 -13.47 -1.71 16.24
N ILE A 8 -13.13 -0.90 15.23
CA ILE A 8 -12.02 0.06 15.30
C ILE A 8 -12.59 1.42 15.66
N ASP A 9 -12.17 1.96 16.80
CA ASP A 9 -12.44 3.35 17.14
C ASP A 9 -11.54 4.25 16.29
N LEU A 10 -12.16 5.09 15.46
CA LEU A 10 -11.47 6.03 14.58
C LEU A 10 -11.20 7.38 15.25
N THR A 11 -11.78 7.62 16.43
CA THR A 11 -11.78 8.94 17.10
C THR A 11 -11.07 8.94 18.46
N GLY A 12 -10.75 7.77 19.00
CA GLY A 12 -10.17 7.61 20.34
C GLY A 12 -8.70 7.98 20.42
N ALA A 13 -8.22 8.21 21.65
CA ALA A 13 -6.83 8.56 21.97
C ALA A 13 -5.78 7.50 21.54
N HIS A 14 -6.23 6.29 21.20
CA HIS A 14 -5.41 5.18 20.72
C HIS A 14 -5.65 4.86 19.23
N SER A 15 -6.08 5.85 18.45
CA SER A 15 -6.34 5.71 17.02
C SER A 15 -5.14 6.13 16.15
N ASP A 16 -3.93 5.88 16.63
CA ASP A 16 -2.69 6.16 15.91
C ASP A 16 -2.28 5.04 14.93
N GLY A 17 -1.26 5.31 14.12
CA GLY A 17 -0.74 4.36 13.14
C GLY A 17 -0.16 3.09 13.77
N GLN A 18 0.42 3.18 14.97
CA GLN A 18 0.98 2.03 15.68
C GLN A 18 -0.12 1.06 16.13
N SER A 19 -1.18 1.58 16.75
CA SER A 19 -2.31 0.75 17.20
C SER A 19 -3.05 0.09 16.04
N ARG A 20 -3.13 0.74 14.87
CA ARG A 20 -3.71 0.16 13.65
C ARG A 20 -2.85 -0.96 13.09
N ARG A 21 -1.53 -0.76 13.01
CA ARG A 21 -0.58 -1.81 12.61
C ARG A 21 -0.63 -3.03 13.54
N ALA A 22 -0.74 -2.81 14.85
CA ALA A 22 -0.89 -3.89 15.83
C ALA A 22 -2.17 -4.73 15.64
N ARG A 23 -3.18 -4.18 14.93
CA ARG A 23 -4.43 -4.85 14.57
C ARG A 23 -4.41 -5.48 13.17
N GLY A 24 -3.25 -5.61 12.56
CA GLY A 24 -3.11 -6.23 11.24
C GLY A 24 -3.49 -5.32 10.07
N ILE A 25 -3.50 -3.98 10.26
CA ILE A 25 -3.76 -3.03 9.17
C ILE A 25 -2.43 -2.47 8.67
N ALA A 26 -2.16 -2.63 7.38
CA ALA A 26 -1.04 -1.99 6.70
C ALA A 26 -1.53 -0.89 5.76
N HIS A 27 -0.68 0.10 5.51
CA HIS A 27 -1.02 1.25 4.68
C HIS A 27 0.13 1.63 3.75
N VAL A 28 -0.15 1.60 2.46
CA VAL A 28 0.71 2.13 1.39
C VAL A 28 0.08 3.43 0.92
N PRO A 29 0.67 4.60 1.24
CA PRO A 29 0.08 5.90 0.92
C PRO A 29 0.21 6.24 -0.56
N GLU A 30 -0.65 7.13 -1.03
CA GLU A 30 -0.64 7.66 -2.39
C GLU A 30 0.67 8.39 -2.72
N ASP A 31 1.12 9.27 -1.82
CA ASP A 31 2.39 9.99 -1.95
C ASP A 31 3.47 9.32 -1.10
N ARG A 32 4.17 8.37 -1.72
CA ARG A 32 5.26 7.64 -1.05
C ARG A 32 6.40 8.52 -0.56
N GLN A 33 6.67 9.63 -1.26
CA GLN A 33 7.80 10.51 -0.92
C GLN A 33 7.48 11.41 0.27
N ARG A 34 6.22 11.78 0.42
CA ARG A 34 5.77 12.67 1.49
C ARG A 34 5.31 11.91 2.73
N GLU A 35 4.67 10.76 2.54
CA GLU A 35 3.96 10.03 3.60
C GLU A 35 4.50 8.61 3.82
N GLY A 36 5.14 8.02 2.81
CA GLY A 36 5.61 6.64 2.85
C GLY A 36 7.06 6.48 3.29
N LEU A 37 7.93 7.43 2.96
CA LEU A 37 9.38 7.37 3.18
C LEU A 37 9.88 8.66 3.81
N ILE A 38 10.97 8.55 4.57
CA ILE A 38 11.80 9.69 4.94
C ILE A 38 12.95 9.72 3.92
N MET A 39 12.91 10.69 3.00
CA MET A 39 13.73 10.69 1.79
C MET A 39 15.24 10.76 2.07
N ASP A 40 15.67 11.41 3.15
CA ASP A 40 17.07 11.49 3.56
C ASP A 40 17.55 10.26 4.36
N TYR A 41 16.62 9.41 4.82
CA TYR A 41 16.95 8.16 5.49
C TYR A 41 17.34 7.08 4.49
N THR A 42 18.21 6.17 4.95
CA THR A 42 18.61 5.00 4.19
C THR A 42 17.44 4.02 4.03
N ALA A 43 17.58 3.06 3.08
CA ALA A 43 16.57 2.02 2.90
C ALA A 43 16.33 1.21 4.18
N TRP A 44 17.39 0.87 4.95
CA TRP A 44 17.21 0.10 6.18
C TRP A 44 16.51 0.91 7.29
N GLU A 45 16.75 2.21 7.40
CA GLU A 45 16.00 3.07 8.34
C GLU A 45 14.53 3.18 7.94
N ASN A 46 14.25 3.33 6.65
CA ASN A 46 12.89 3.33 6.13
C ASN A 46 12.18 1.98 6.29
N THR A 47 12.89 0.85 6.20
CA THR A 47 12.31 -0.48 6.45
C THR A 47 11.86 -0.65 7.90
N ALA A 48 12.60 -0.09 8.87
CA ALA A 48 12.23 -0.12 10.28
C ALA A 48 11.21 0.96 10.67
N PHE A 49 10.97 1.95 9.80
CA PHE A 49 10.11 3.08 10.11
C PHE A 49 8.66 2.64 10.42
N GLY A 50 8.18 3.01 11.61
CA GLY A 50 6.88 2.60 12.11
C GLY A 50 6.86 1.21 12.78
N TYR A 51 7.93 0.42 12.67
CA TYR A 51 8.06 -0.95 13.18
C TYR A 51 9.31 -1.17 14.03
N HIS A 52 10.03 -0.12 14.37
CA HIS A 52 11.28 -0.17 15.13
C HIS A 52 11.13 -0.78 16.53
N HIS A 53 9.91 -0.85 17.06
CA HIS A 53 9.58 -1.45 18.36
C HIS A 53 9.32 -2.96 18.30
N ASP A 54 9.35 -3.57 17.11
CA ASP A 54 9.18 -5.02 16.99
C ASP A 54 10.31 -5.78 17.66
N ALA A 55 9.95 -6.89 18.31
CA ALA A 55 10.91 -7.70 19.05
C ALA A 55 12.12 -8.15 18.22
N LYS A 56 11.94 -8.42 16.91
CA LYS A 56 13.03 -8.80 16.00
C LYS A 56 14.05 -7.69 15.77
N TYR A 57 13.69 -6.43 16.05
CA TYR A 57 14.55 -5.25 15.90
C TYR A 57 15.09 -4.73 17.25
N GLN A 58 14.86 -5.47 18.33
CA GLN A 58 15.25 -5.05 19.67
C GLN A 58 16.35 -5.94 20.24
N ARG A 59 17.33 -5.30 20.86
CA ARG A 59 18.36 -5.95 21.68
C ARG A 59 18.36 -5.34 23.08
N GLY A 60 17.50 -5.89 23.95
CA GLY A 60 17.21 -5.26 25.24
C GLY A 60 16.49 -3.93 25.06
N ILE A 61 17.07 -2.83 25.55
CA ILE A 61 16.52 -1.47 25.41
C ILE A 61 17.02 -0.74 24.16
N PHE A 62 17.90 -1.35 23.38
CA PHE A 62 18.50 -0.76 22.18
C PHE A 62 17.93 -1.39 20.90
N MET A 63 17.92 -0.61 19.83
CA MET A 63 17.63 -1.13 18.48
C MET A 63 18.79 -2.02 17.99
N ASP A 64 18.48 -3.17 17.42
CA ASP A 64 19.44 -4.02 16.73
C ASP A 64 19.55 -3.62 15.25
N ASN A 65 20.44 -2.66 14.98
CA ASN A 65 20.68 -2.17 13.62
C ASN A 65 21.22 -3.28 12.69
N ALA A 66 21.87 -4.31 13.22
CA ALA A 66 22.35 -5.43 12.40
C ALA A 66 21.18 -6.29 11.94
N ALA A 67 20.23 -6.59 12.82
CA ALA A 67 19.02 -7.33 12.50
C ALA A 67 18.15 -6.55 11.48
N ILE A 68 17.99 -5.23 11.65
CA ILE A 68 17.24 -4.39 10.72
C ILE A 68 17.87 -4.41 9.33
N LYS A 69 19.21 -4.27 9.23
CA LYS A 69 19.91 -4.30 7.95
C LYS A 69 19.80 -5.65 7.26
N ALA A 70 19.91 -6.75 8.01
CA ALA A 70 19.75 -8.10 7.47
C ALA A 70 18.33 -8.30 6.90
N ASP A 71 17.30 -7.97 7.66
CA ASP A 71 15.90 -8.01 7.23
C ASP A 71 15.64 -7.11 6.00
N THR A 72 16.32 -5.95 5.94
CA THR A 72 16.21 -5.07 4.77
C THR A 72 16.79 -5.69 3.52
N VAL A 73 17.95 -6.36 3.62
CA VAL A 73 18.56 -7.05 2.47
C VAL A 73 17.62 -8.13 1.93
N GLU A 74 17.04 -8.95 2.81
CA GLU A 74 16.07 -9.98 2.41
C GLU A 74 14.85 -9.38 1.71
N LYS A 75 14.31 -8.28 2.24
CA LYS A 75 13.20 -7.55 1.63
C LYS A 75 13.55 -6.96 0.27
N MET A 76 14.73 -6.35 0.16
CA MET A 76 15.20 -5.77 -1.11
C MET A 76 15.38 -6.83 -2.18
N GLU A 77 15.89 -8.01 -1.83
CA GLU A 77 16.01 -9.15 -2.73
C GLU A 77 14.64 -9.66 -3.17
N ARG A 78 13.75 -9.90 -2.21
CA ARG A 78 12.41 -10.44 -2.46
C ARG A 78 11.50 -9.52 -3.28
N PHE A 79 11.63 -8.22 -3.09
CA PHE A 79 10.88 -7.20 -3.83
C PHE A 79 11.64 -6.64 -5.03
N ASP A 80 12.77 -7.23 -5.38
CA ASP A 80 13.62 -6.79 -6.50
C ASP A 80 13.91 -5.29 -6.47
N VAL A 81 14.33 -4.77 -5.32
CA VAL A 81 14.72 -3.36 -5.16
C VAL A 81 16.12 -3.17 -5.73
N ARG A 82 16.29 -2.20 -6.62
CA ARG A 82 17.57 -1.93 -7.29
C ARG A 82 18.01 -0.47 -7.11
N PRO A 83 19.29 -0.21 -6.78
CA PRO A 83 20.31 -1.21 -6.42
C PRO A 83 20.01 -1.86 -5.05
N PRO A 84 20.50 -3.09 -4.77
CA PRO A 84 20.25 -3.78 -3.50
C PRO A 84 21.20 -3.28 -2.39
N ASP A 85 21.26 -1.98 -2.19
CA ASP A 85 22.08 -1.34 -1.16
C ASP A 85 21.21 -0.78 -0.01
N PRO A 86 21.17 -1.45 1.14
CA PRO A 86 20.38 -0.99 2.28
C PRO A 86 20.87 0.33 2.88
N LYS A 87 22.10 0.76 2.57
CA LYS A 87 22.68 2.01 3.07
C LYS A 87 22.40 3.21 2.16
N LEU A 88 21.88 2.98 0.97
CA LEU A 88 21.52 4.05 0.04
C LEU A 88 20.32 4.83 0.59
N ALA A 89 20.38 6.16 0.52
CA ALA A 89 19.29 7.02 0.94
C ALA A 89 18.08 6.86 0.00
N ALA A 90 16.85 6.92 0.55
CA ALA A 90 15.62 6.69 -0.19
C ALA A 90 15.48 7.60 -1.42
N LYS A 91 15.95 8.85 -1.34
CA LYS A 91 15.93 9.82 -2.45
C LYS A 91 16.76 9.40 -3.67
N ASN A 92 17.71 8.48 -3.50
CA ASN A 92 18.59 8.03 -4.57
C ASN A 92 18.06 6.79 -5.31
N PHE A 93 16.90 6.25 -4.90
CA PHE A 93 16.20 5.19 -5.64
C PHE A 93 15.25 5.79 -6.67
N SER A 94 15.03 5.08 -7.77
CA SER A 94 13.95 5.42 -8.71
C SER A 94 12.57 5.34 -8.04
N GLY A 95 11.57 6.01 -8.62
CA GLY A 95 10.20 6.00 -8.10
C GLY A 95 9.64 4.57 -7.91
N GLY A 96 9.90 3.67 -8.86
CA GLY A 96 9.50 2.27 -8.75
C GLY A 96 10.18 1.55 -7.58
N ASN A 97 11.49 1.77 -7.38
CA ASN A 97 12.20 1.16 -6.26
C ASN A 97 11.81 1.75 -4.91
N GLN A 98 11.50 3.05 -4.85
CA GLN A 98 10.92 3.67 -3.66
C GLN A 98 9.58 3.01 -3.30
N GLN A 99 8.72 2.78 -4.28
CA GLN A 99 7.44 2.09 -4.07
C GLN A 99 7.64 0.66 -3.59
N LYS A 100 8.57 -0.08 -4.18
CA LYS A 100 8.93 -1.43 -3.75
C LYS A 100 9.42 -1.48 -2.30
N ILE A 101 10.18 -0.48 -1.82
CA ILE A 101 10.61 -0.38 -0.41
C ILE A 101 9.40 -0.21 0.52
N VAL A 102 8.45 0.66 0.18
CA VAL A 102 7.23 0.85 0.98
C VAL A 102 6.40 -0.43 1.01
N LEU A 103 6.17 -1.05 -0.16
CA LEU A 103 5.44 -2.31 -0.27
C LEU A 103 6.10 -3.43 0.53
N ALA A 104 7.43 -3.60 0.41
CA ALA A 104 8.18 -4.60 1.16
C ALA A 104 8.00 -4.43 2.67
N ARG A 105 8.04 -3.19 3.16
CA ARG A 105 7.83 -2.88 4.57
C ARG A 105 6.43 -3.26 5.05
N GLU A 106 5.41 -2.95 4.28
CA GLU A 106 4.01 -3.13 4.68
C GLU A 106 3.52 -4.58 4.44
N ILE A 107 3.85 -5.18 3.30
CA ILE A 107 3.37 -6.52 2.91
C ILE A 107 4.03 -7.63 3.74
N GLU A 108 5.34 -7.52 4.02
CA GLU A 108 6.08 -8.52 4.81
C GLU A 108 5.58 -8.69 6.25
N ARG A 109 4.71 -7.80 6.69
CA ARG A 109 4.01 -7.92 7.98
C ARG A 109 2.83 -8.87 7.93
N ASN A 110 2.52 -9.42 6.75
CA ASN A 110 1.37 -10.29 6.55
C ASN A 110 0.07 -9.68 7.11
N PRO A 111 -0.30 -8.45 6.69
CA PRO A 111 -1.46 -7.75 7.23
C PRO A 111 -2.75 -8.51 6.91
N ASP A 112 -3.79 -8.32 7.75
CA ASP A 112 -5.13 -8.82 7.46
C ASP A 112 -5.90 -7.88 6.53
N LEU A 113 -5.57 -6.58 6.58
CA LEU A 113 -6.11 -5.54 5.72
C LEU A 113 -4.97 -4.65 5.19
N LEU A 114 -4.86 -4.56 3.87
CA LEU A 114 -4.00 -3.60 3.18
C LEU A 114 -4.84 -2.44 2.63
N LEU A 115 -4.53 -1.23 3.08
CA LEU A 115 -5.00 0.00 2.46
C LEU A 115 -3.91 0.48 1.49
N ILE A 116 -4.23 0.63 0.22
CA ILE A 116 -3.23 1.01 -0.79
C ILE A 116 -3.80 2.09 -1.72
N GLY A 117 -3.13 3.24 -1.74
CA GLY A 117 -3.48 4.37 -2.60
C GLY A 117 -2.50 4.54 -3.76
N GLN A 118 -3.02 4.63 -4.99
CA GLN A 118 -2.27 4.93 -6.20
C GLN A 118 -0.95 4.14 -6.33
N PRO A 119 -0.96 2.81 -6.22
CA PRO A 119 0.26 2.00 -6.09
C PRO A 119 1.22 2.14 -7.27
N THR A 120 0.71 2.44 -8.45
CA THR A 120 1.49 2.51 -9.70
C THR A 120 1.81 3.93 -10.15
N ARG A 121 1.38 4.95 -9.39
CA ARG A 121 1.62 6.35 -9.74
C ARG A 121 3.11 6.69 -9.83
N GLY A 122 3.54 7.13 -11.02
CA GLY A 122 4.91 7.58 -11.27
C GLY A 122 5.96 6.47 -11.12
N VAL A 123 5.61 5.25 -11.51
CA VAL A 123 6.53 4.11 -11.60
C VAL A 123 6.62 3.61 -13.05
N ASP A 124 7.68 2.87 -13.37
CA ASP A 124 7.87 2.28 -14.68
C ASP A 124 7.00 1.00 -14.87
N ILE A 125 6.82 0.60 -16.14
CA ILE A 125 5.96 -0.53 -16.52
C ILE A 125 6.36 -1.82 -15.82
N GLY A 126 7.66 -2.11 -15.70
CA GLY A 126 8.13 -3.32 -15.02
C GLY A 126 7.80 -3.32 -13.52
N ALA A 127 7.83 -2.14 -12.87
CA ALA A 127 7.42 -2.01 -11.50
C ALA A 127 5.89 -2.13 -11.33
N ILE A 128 5.09 -1.66 -12.29
CA ILE A 128 3.62 -1.82 -12.28
C ILE A 128 3.25 -3.30 -12.23
N GLU A 129 3.76 -4.10 -13.16
CA GLU A 129 3.47 -5.53 -13.21
C GLU A 129 3.85 -6.25 -11.91
N PHE A 130 5.04 -5.96 -11.38
CA PHE A 130 5.49 -6.50 -10.11
C PHE A 130 4.53 -6.15 -8.95
N ILE A 131 4.11 -4.87 -8.86
CA ILE A 131 3.20 -4.39 -7.81
C ILE A 131 1.86 -5.10 -7.89
N HIS A 132 1.28 -5.23 -9.09
CA HIS A 132 0.03 -5.96 -9.31
C HIS A 132 0.13 -7.41 -8.86
N GLN A 133 1.23 -8.10 -9.19
CA GLN A 133 1.48 -9.48 -8.74
C GLN A 133 1.53 -9.59 -7.21
N GLN A 134 2.12 -8.62 -6.50
CA GLN A 134 2.15 -8.63 -5.03
C GLN A 134 0.74 -8.42 -4.43
N ILE A 135 -0.08 -7.54 -5.01
CA ILE A 135 -1.47 -7.29 -4.60
C ILE A 135 -2.31 -8.56 -4.79
N VAL A 136 -2.21 -9.19 -5.98
CA VAL A 136 -2.92 -10.45 -6.28
C VAL A 136 -2.48 -11.57 -5.35
N ALA A 137 -1.18 -11.71 -5.08
CA ALA A 137 -0.65 -12.73 -4.18
C ALA A 137 -1.18 -12.59 -2.73
N LEU A 138 -1.39 -11.36 -2.26
CA LEU A 138 -2.03 -11.11 -0.95
C LEU A 138 -3.52 -11.49 -0.97
N ARG A 139 -4.26 -11.10 -2.01
CA ARG A 139 -5.66 -11.47 -2.19
C ARG A 139 -5.82 -13.00 -2.17
N ASP A 140 -4.97 -13.72 -2.89
CA ASP A 140 -5.01 -15.18 -3.00
C ASP A 140 -4.70 -15.89 -1.65
N GLN A 141 -4.03 -15.19 -0.74
CA GLN A 141 -3.85 -15.61 0.65
C GLN A 141 -5.06 -15.30 1.55
N GLY A 142 -6.16 -14.77 0.98
CA GLY A 142 -7.38 -14.42 1.72
C GLY A 142 -7.30 -13.10 2.48
N LYS A 143 -6.38 -12.22 2.13
CA LYS A 143 -6.25 -10.89 2.76
C LYS A 143 -7.26 -9.91 2.16
N ALA A 144 -7.78 -9.00 2.98
CA ALA A 144 -8.61 -7.91 2.51
C ALA A 144 -7.74 -6.77 1.96
N ILE A 145 -8.12 -6.23 0.79
CA ILE A 145 -7.39 -5.12 0.17
C ILE A 145 -8.39 -4.02 -0.19
N LEU A 146 -8.12 -2.79 0.26
CA LEU A 146 -8.81 -1.60 -0.22
C LEU A 146 -7.84 -0.84 -1.13
N LEU A 147 -8.05 -1.00 -2.44
CA LEU A 147 -7.32 -0.29 -3.48
C LEU A 147 -8.04 1.02 -3.82
N VAL A 148 -7.32 2.12 -3.77
CA VAL A 148 -7.79 3.43 -4.25
C VAL A 148 -6.90 3.84 -5.42
N SER A 149 -7.47 3.94 -6.61
CA SER A 149 -6.75 4.33 -7.82
C SER A 149 -7.64 5.14 -8.75
N VAL A 150 -7.03 6.01 -9.56
CA VAL A 150 -7.68 6.70 -10.68
C VAL A 150 -7.40 6.01 -12.02
N GLU A 151 -6.51 5.02 -12.04
CA GLU A 151 -6.18 4.23 -13.22
C GLU A 151 -7.25 3.14 -13.43
N LEU A 152 -8.11 3.33 -14.45
CA LEU A 152 -9.27 2.46 -14.67
C LEU A 152 -8.85 1.02 -15.01
N GLU A 153 -7.79 0.83 -15.81
CA GLU A 153 -7.26 -0.50 -16.13
C GLU A 153 -6.80 -1.24 -14.85
N GLU A 154 -6.15 -0.53 -13.92
CA GLU A 154 -5.71 -1.10 -12.66
C GLU A 154 -6.90 -1.57 -11.83
N ILE A 155 -7.92 -0.71 -11.68
CA ILE A 155 -9.14 -1.03 -10.93
C ILE A 155 -9.88 -2.21 -11.54
N LEU A 156 -10.09 -2.21 -12.86
CA LEU A 156 -10.81 -3.28 -13.56
C LEU A 156 -10.09 -4.63 -13.49
N SER A 157 -8.74 -4.62 -13.53
CA SER A 157 -7.94 -5.84 -13.53
C SER A 157 -7.73 -6.46 -12.14
N LEU A 158 -7.74 -5.66 -11.07
CA LEU A 158 -7.37 -6.12 -9.74
C LEU A 158 -8.55 -6.27 -8.78
N SER A 159 -9.69 -5.61 -9.04
CA SER A 159 -10.77 -5.53 -8.06
C SER A 159 -11.81 -6.64 -8.25
N ASP A 160 -12.32 -7.17 -7.15
CA ASP A 160 -13.50 -8.03 -7.14
C ASP A 160 -14.80 -7.22 -7.12
N ARG A 161 -14.72 -5.99 -6.60
CA ARG A 161 -15.84 -5.03 -6.51
C ARG A 161 -15.31 -3.62 -6.57
N ILE A 162 -15.97 -2.78 -7.36
CA ILE A 162 -15.59 -1.38 -7.62
C ILE A 162 -16.63 -0.47 -6.99
N ALA A 163 -16.17 0.46 -6.15
CA ALA A 163 -16.98 1.53 -5.62
C ALA A 163 -16.51 2.87 -6.20
N VAL A 164 -17.37 3.61 -6.84
CA VAL A 164 -17.02 4.90 -7.46
C VAL A 164 -17.46 6.05 -6.56
N MET A 165 -16.56 6.99 -6.33
CA MET A 165 -16.81 8.18 -5.54
C MET A 165 -16.63 9.44 -6.39
N PHE A 166 -17.49 10.43 -6.17
CA PHE A 166 -17.39 11.77 -6.74
C PHE A 166 -17.87 12.79 -5.72
N ASP A 167 -17.13 13.88 -5.54
CA ASP A 167 -17.46 14.98 -4.62
C ASP A 167 -17.92 14.51 -3.23
N GLY A 168 -17.17 13.54 -2.64
CA GLY A 168 -17.46 12.98 -1.33
C GLY A 168 -18.69 12.07 -1.27
N LYS A 169 -19.32 11.73 -2.40
CA LYS A 169 -20.50 10.87 -2.48
C LYS A 169 -20.18 9.56 -3.21
N MET A 170 -20.83 8.48 -2.75
CA MET A 170 -20.81 7.21 -3.45
C MET A 170 -21.74 7.29 -4.68
N MET A 171 -21.17 7.17 -5.88
CA MET A 171 -21.91 7.18 -7.14
C MET A 171 -22.53 5.81 -7.46
N GLY A 172 -21.96 4.75 -6.91
CA GLY A 172 -22.47 3.40 -7.04
C GLY A 172 -21.38 2.36 -6.93
N GLU A 173 -21.81 1.09 -6.95
CA GLU A 173 -20.93 -0.08 -6.96
C GLU A 173 -21.10 -0.86 -8.27
N ARG A 174 -20.02 -1.51 -8.73
CA ARG A 174 -19.99 -2.33 -9.93
C ARG A 174 -19.15 -3.58 -9.70
N LEU A 175 -19.48 -4.64 -10.42
CA LEU A 175 -18.55 -5.75 -10.63
C LEU A 175 -17.72 -5.45 -11.90
N PRO A 176 -16.44 -5.82 -11.95
CA PRO A 176 -15.62 -5.60 -13.16
C PRO A 176 -16.20 -6.22 -14.42
N SER A 177 -16.92 -7.34 -14.27
CA SER A 177 -17.59 -8.04 -15.38
C SER A 177 -18.87 -7.34 -15.90
N GLU A 178 -19.39 -6.34 -15.19
CA GLU A 178 -20.66 -5.65 -15.47
C GLU A 178 -20.47 -4.19 -15.86
N THR A 179 -19.24 -3.73 -15.97
CA THR A 179 -18.90 -2.33 -16.26
C THR A 179 -17.73 -2.21 -17.22
N ASP A 180 -17.48 -1.00 -17.70
CA ASP A 180 -16.37 -0.66 -18.57
C ASP A 180 -15.75 0.70 -18.15
N GLU A 181 -14.60 1.03 -18.73
CA GLU A 181 -13.91 2.30 -18.47
C GLU A 181 -14.77 3.53 -18.73
N LYS A 182 -15.63 3.45 -19.75
CA LYS A 182 -16.50 4.58 -20.13
C LYS A 182 -17.55 4.83 -19.05
N GLU A 183 -18.20 3.78 -18.55
CA GLU A 183 -19.18 3.91 -17.49
C GLU A 183 -18.53 4.41 -16.19
N LEU A 184 -17.41 3.82 -15.81
CA LEU A 184 -16.66 4.25 -14.61
C LEU A 184 -16.21 5.70 -14.75
N GLY A 185 -15.69 6.11 -15.92
CA GLY A 185 -15.28 7.48 -16.18
C GLY A 185 -16.43 8.49 -16.06
N LEU A 186 -17.63 8.15 -16.54
CA LEU A 186 -18.84 8.99 -16.36
C LEU A 186 -19.21 9.11 -14.87
N MET A 187 -19.21 8.00 -14.13
CA MET A 187 -19.49 8.01 -12.69
C MET A 187 -18.47 8.84 -11.93
N MET A 188 -17.16 8.76 -12.28
CA MET A 188 -16.10 9.58 -11.70
C MET A 188 -16.24 11.08 -12.04
N ALA A 189 -16.97 11.42 -13.10
CA ALA A 189 -17.33 12.79 -13.45
C ALA A 189 -18.67 13.24 -12.82
N GLY A 190 -19.28 12.41 -11.97
CA GLY A 190 -20.56 12.72 -11.32
C GLY A 190 -21.80 12.51 -12.20
N MET A 191 -21.65 11.81 -13.35
CA MET A 191 -22.74 11.55 -14.28
C MET A 191 -23.24 10.12 -14.16
N THR A 192 -24.53 9.91 -14.33
CA THR A 192 -25.15 8.59 -14.44
C THR A 192 -25.43 8.24 -15.89
N LYS A 193 -25.59 6.93 -16.21
CA LYS A 193 -25.81 6.42 -17.59
C LYS A 193 -27.01 7.05 -18.31
N GLY A 194 -27.94 7.72 -17.59
CA GLY A 194 -29.11 8.39 -18.15
C GLY A 194 -28.94 9.90 -18.44
N GLU A 195 -27.85 10.50 -17.98
CA GLU A 195 -27.58 11.96 -18.12
C GLU A 195 -26.56 12.26 -19.22
N ALA A 196 -25.97 11.24 -19.82
CA ALA A 196 -24.91 11.35 -20.85
C ALA A 196 -25.46 11.20 -22.31
N ALA A 197 -26.77 11.39 -22.50
CA ALA A 197 -27.45 11.32 -23.82
C ALA A 197 -27.81 12.70 -24.36
#